data_33379779de737b39ed413dd3908b7865
#
_entry.id   33379779de737b39ed413dd3908b7865
#
_cell.length_a   1.000
_cell.length_b   1.000
_cell.length_c   1.000
_cell.angle_alpha   90.00
_cell.angle_beta   90.00
_cell.angle_gamma   90.00
#
_symmetry.space_group_name_H-M   'P 1'
#
loop_
_entity.id
_entity.type
_entity.pdbx_description
1 polymer ?
#
loop_
_entity_poly.entity_id
_entity_poly.type
_entity_poly.pdbx_seq_one_letter_code
_entity_poly.pdbx_strand_id
1 'polypeptide(L)'
;MKINLRVEFVSGESQDVSATAPDLVAFEDNFNLSVTRLESEMKFTHLVWLAWTSLNRQKLTTKEFDAWLADVASVGPESSPK
;
A
#
# COMPACT_ATOMS: atom_id res chain seq x y z
N MET A 1 -14.55 0.34 4.84
CA MET A 1 -13.76 -0.54 3.97
C MET A 1 -12.30 -0.50 4.36
N LYS A 2 -11.66 -1.62 4.32
CA LYS A 2 -10.26 -1.72 4.72
C LYS A 2 -9.56 -2.74 3.83
N ILE A 3 -8.37 -2.39 3.38
CA ILE A 3 -7.57 -3.29 2.55
C ILE A 3 -6.29 -3.62 3.31
N ASN A 4 -6.06 -4.90 3.54
CA ASN A 4 -4.86 -5.35 4.25
C ASN A 4 -3.80 -5.74 3.23
N LEU A 5 -2.60 -5.20 3.43
CA LEU A 5 -1.48 -5.43 2.53
C LEU A 5 -0.28 -5.91 3.34
N ARG A 6 0.59 -6.67 2.69
CA ARG A 6 1.86 -7.04 3.28
C ARG A 6 2.99 -6.50 2.43
N VAL A 7 3.88 -5.76 3.05
CA VAL A 7 5.06 -5.21 2.38
C VAL A 7 6.26 -6.04 2.79
N GLU A 8 7.03 -6.49 1.80
CA GLU A 8 8.30 -7.16 2.07
C GLU A 8 9.42 -6.28 1.57
N PHE A 9 10.43 -6.10 2.41
CA PHE A 9 11.55 -5.23 2.11
C PHE A 9 12.75 -6.04 1.63
N VAL A 10 13.63 -5.39 0.90
CA VAL A 10 14.84 -6.06 0.37
C VAL A 10 15.74 -6.53 1.50
N SER A 11 15.61 -5.97 2.69
CA SER A 11 16.38 -6.39 3.86
C SER A 11 15.91 -7.74 4.41
N GLY A 12 14.76 -8.22 3.97
CA GLY A 12 14.16 -9.46 4.50
C GLY A 12 13.07 -9.22 5.52
N GLU A 13 12.88 -7.98 5.93
CA GLU A 13 11.82 -7.65 6.87
C GLU A 13 10.49 -7.54 6.17
N SER A 14 9.42 -7.64 6.93
CA SER A 14 8.08 -7.47 6.38
C SER A 14 7.25 -6.62 7.32
N GLN A 15 6.21 -6.01 6.78
CA GLN A 15 5.33 -5.15 7.55
C GLN A 15 3.91 -5.28 7.02
N ASP A 16 2.96 -5.44 7.94
CA ASP A 16 1.56 -5.47 7.56
C ASP A 16 1.01 -4.06 7.59
N VAL A 17 0.23 -3.72 6.58
CA VAL A 17 -0.34 -2.40 6.42
C VAL A 17 -1.83 -2.53 6.22
N SER A 18 -2.60 -1.73 6.93
CA SER A 18 -4.05 -1.67 6.74
C SER A 18 -4.41 -0.31 6.17
N ALA A 19 -4.86 -0.29 4.93
CA ALA A 19 -5.32 0.92 4.28
C ALA A 19 -6.79 1.13 4.66
N THR A 20 -7.08 2.27 5.25
CA THR A 20 -8.43 2.60 5.71
C THR A 20 -9.01 3.73 4.87
N ALA A 21 -10.18 4.24 5.25
CA ALA A 21 -10.89 5.22 4.43
C ALA A 21 -10.05 6.42 3.99
N PRO A 22 -9.28 7.09 4.88
CA PRO A 22 -8.47 8.21 4.42
C PRO A 22 -7.46 7.82 3.35
N ASP A 23 -6.90 6.63 3.45
CA ASP A 23 -5.91 6.14 2.48
C ASP A 23 -6.57 5.85 1.15
N LEU A 24 -7.78 5.28 1.19
CA LEU A 24 -8.51 4.95 -0.02
C LEU A 24 -8.97 6.19 -0.75
N VAL A 25 -9.39 7.22 -0.02
CA VAL A 25 -9.76 8.50 -0.62
C VAL A 25 -8.56 9.13 -1.30
N ALA A 26 -7.40 9.10 -0.63
CA ALA A 26 -6.18 9.63 -1.21
C ALA A 26 -5.80 8.88 -2.48
N PHE A 27 -6.00 7.56 -2.47
CA PHE A 27 -5.73 6.74 -3.64
C PHE A 27 -6.62 7.16 -4.82
N GLU A 28 -7.91 7.34 -4.56
CA GLU A 28 -8.83 7.73 -5.63
C GLU A 28 -8.46 9.09 -6.20
N ASP A 29 -8.05 10.03 -5.34
CA ASP A 29 -7.65 11.35 -5.78
C ASP A 29 -6.36 11.30 -6.61
N ASN A 30 -5.40 10.49 -6.17
CA ASN A 30 -4.09 10.45 -6.82
C ASN A 30 -4.15 9.78 -8.20
N PHE A 31 -4.90 8.71 -8.32
CA PHE A 31 -4.95 7.94 -9.55
C PHE A 31 -6.20 8.19 -10.37
N ASN A 32 -7.13 8.95 -9.83
CA ASN A 32 -8.41 9.20 -10.49
C ASN A 32 -9.12 7.89 -10.84
N LEU A 33 -9.06 6.94 -9.91
CA LEU A 33 -9.66 5.62 -10.07
C LEU A 33 -10.52 5.31 -8.86
N SER A 34 -11.59 4.58 -9.11
CA SER A 34 -12.45 4.10 -8.04
C SER A 34 -11.77 2.96 -7.27
N VAL A 35 -12.01 2.90 -5.97
CA VAL A 35 -11.49 1.81 -5.15
C VAL A 35 -12.01 0.45 -5.62
N THR A 36 -13.21 0.43 -6.18
CA THR A 36 -13.76 -0.81 -6.71
C THR A 36 -12.94 -1.32 -7.88
N ARG A 37 -12.31 -0.42 -8.63
CA ARG A 37 -11.43 -0.81 -9.73
C ARG A 37 -10.13 -1.39 -9.22
N LEU A 38 -9.68 -0.95 -8.05
CA LEU A 38 -8.48 -1.50 -7.46
C LEU A 38 -8.61 -3.00 -7.25
N GLU A 39 -9.78 -3.45 -6.85
CA GLU A 39 -9.99 -4.88 -6.61
C GLU A 39 -9.95 -5.70 -7.89
N SER A 40 -10.39 -5.13 -9.01
CA SER A 40 -10.42 -5.85 -10.27
C SER A 40 -9.16 -5.63 -11.11
N GLU A 41 -8.45 -4.53 -10.88
CA GLU A 41 -7.26 -4.18 -11.65
C GLU A 41 -6.10 -3.88 -10.72
N MET A 42 -5.74 -4.86 -9.91
CA MET A 42 -4.69 -4.67 -8.93
C MET A 42 -3.32 -4.61 -9.60
N LYS A 43 -2.84 -3.41 -9.86
CA LYS A 43 -1.50 -3.22 -10.37
C LYS A 43 -0.55 -3.06 -9.20
N PHE A 44 0.68 -3.52 -9.39
CA PHE A 44 1.70 -3.40 -8.35
C PHE A 44 1.91 -1.95 -7.95
N THR A 45 1.93 -1.05 -8.92
CA THR A 45 2.09 0.38 -8.66
C THR A 45 1.01 0.90 -7.70
N HIS A 46 -0.22 0.44 -7.89
CA HIS A 46 -1.32 0.87 -7.03
C HIS A 46 -1.13 0.36 -5.61
N LEU A 47 -0.70 -0.89 -5.49
CA LEU A 47 -0.53 -1.50 -4.16
C LEU A 47 0.60 -0.84 -3.38
N VAL A 48 1.74 -0.58 -4.03
CA VAL A 48 2.86 0.04 -3.33
C VAL A 48 2.51 1.46 -2.91
N TRP A 49 1.82 2.21 -3.77
CA TRP A 49 1.45 3.57 -3.42
C TRP A 49 0.48 3.59 -2.25
N LEU A 50 -0.49 2.69 -2.27
CA LEU A 50 -1.48 2.60 -1.20
C LEU A 50 -0.81 2.26 0.13
N ALA A 51 0.12 1.31 0.12
CA ALA A 51 0.85 0.92 1.31
C ALA A 51 1.67 2.10 1.84
N TRP A 52 2.39 2.79 0.94
CA TRP A 52 3.20 3.93 1.34
C TRP A 52 2.34 5.06 1.94
N THR A 53 1.22 5.36 1.29
CA THR A 53 0.32 6.40 1.77
C THR A 53 -0.19 6.09 3.17
N SER A 54 -0.55 4.84 3.41
CA SER A 54 -1.03 4.43 4.72
C SER A 54 0.07 4.57 5.77
N LEU A 55 1.28 4.11 5.45
CA LEU A 55 2.39 4.21 6.39
C LEU A 55 2.77 5.66 6.65
N ASN A 56 2.75 6.49 5.62
CA ASN A 56 3.10 7.90 5.76
C ASN A 56 2.07 8.63 6.62
N ARG A 57 0.80 8.33 6.41
CA ARG A 57 -0.27 8.95 7.20
C ARG A 57 -0.15 8.59 8.68
N GLN A 58 0.25 7.37 8.95
CA GLN A 58 0.40 6.90 10.34
C GLN A 58 1.76 7.25 10.92
N LYS A 59 2.58 7.97 10.16
CA LYS A 59 3.91 8.39 10.58
C LYS A 59 4.84 7.22 10.88
N LEU A 60 4.59 6.11 10.22
CA LEU A 60 5.46 4.94 10.31
C LEU A 60 6.61 5.01 9.33
N THR A 61 6.54 5.92 8.37
CA THR A 61 7.65 6.25 7.51
C THR A 61 7.64 7.73 7.23
N THR A 62 8.83 8.32 7.11
CA THR A 62 9.00 9.72 6.75
C THR A 62 9.65 9.86 5.38
N LYS A 63 9.95 8.75 4.73
CA LYS A 63 10.58 8.77 3.41
C LYS A 63 9.58 9.16 2.35
N GLU A 64 10.08 9.81 1.30
CA GLU A 64 9.27 10.07 0.13
C GLU A 64 9.02 8.75 -0.60
N PHE A 65 8.00 8.74 -1.45
CA PHE A 65 7.59 7.52 -2.11
C PHE A 65 8.74 6.84 -2.86
N ASP A 66 9.49 7.61 -3.64
CA ASP A 66 10.57 7.02 -4.44
C ASP A 66 11.65 6.40 -3.55
N ALA A 67 12.02 7.09 -2.47
CA ALA A 67 13.02 6.58 -1.55
C ALA A 67 12.54 5.33 -0.82
N TRP A 68 11.28 5.35 -0.41
CA TRP A 68 10.70 4.20 0.27
C TRP A 68 10.59 3.01 -0.69
N LEU A 69 10.19 3.27 -1.92
CA LEU A 69 10.00 2.23 -2.92
C LEU A 69 11.30 1.47 -3.20
N ALA A 70 12.44 2.18 -3.13
CA ALA A 70 13.73 1.55 -3.36
C ALA A 70 14.04 0.45 -2.35
N ASP A 71 13.44 0.51 -1.16
CA ASP A 71 13.65 -0.49 -0.12
C ASP A 71 12.67 -1.66 -0.20
N VAL A 72 11.69 -1.58 -1.07
CA VAL A 72 10.61 -2.57 -1.14
C VAL A 72 10.94 -3.68 -2.10
N ALA A 73 10.78 -4.92 -1.65
CA ALA A 73 10.93 -6.09 -2.52
C ALA A 73 9.59 -6.46 -3.15
N SER A 74 8.52 -6.43 -2.38
CA SER A 74 7.20 -6.74 -2.92
C SER A 74 6.10 -6.22 -2.02
N VAL A 75 4.93 -6.01 -2.59
CA VAL A 75 3.72 -5.68 -1.86
C VAL A 75 2.59 -6.49 -2.46
N GLY A 76 1.78 -7.08 -1.62
CA GLY A 76 0.64 -7.83 -2.10
C GLY A 76 -0.48 -7.83 -1.09
N PRO A 77 -1.66 -8.30 -1.49
CA PRO A 77 -2.75 -8.44 -0.53
C PRO A 77 -2.35 -9.45 0.52
N GLU A 78 -2.68 -9.13 1.76
CA GLU A 78 -2.45 -10.07 2.84
C GLU A 78 -3.51 -11.15 2.76
N SER A 79 -3.10 -12.36 2.49
CA SER A 79 -4.03 -13.46 2.48
C SER A 79 -3.89 -14.23 3.78
N SER A 80 -4.99 -14.40 4.47
CA SER A 80 -5.02 -15.21 5.66
C SER A 80 -4.95 -16.66 5.24
N PRO A 81 -3.94 -17.33 5.59
CA PRO A 81 -3.97 -18.77 5.36
C PRO A 81 -4.91 -19.40 6.33
N LYS A 82 -5.35 -19.99 6.02
CA LYS A 82 -6.07 -20.60 6.90
C LYS A 82 -6.21 -21.03 7.81
#